data_2b554901e4151d302d2e94c9620bfd72
#
_entry.id   2b554901e4151d302d2e94c9620bfd72
#
_cell.length_a   1.000
_cell.length_b   1.000
_cell.length_c   1.000
_cell.angle_alpha   90.00
_cell.angle_beta   90.00
_cell.angle_gamma   90.00
#
_symmetry.space_group_name_H-M   'P 1'
#
loop_
_entity.id
_entity.type
_entity.pdbx_description
1 polymer ?
#
loop_
_entity_poly.entity_id
_entity_poly.type
_entity_poly.pdbx_seq_one_letter_code
_entity_poly.pdbx_strand_id
1 'polypeptide(L)'
;MRADVAVVGAGIIGALAAYELAKRGVAVALLDAEKEGAATLASAGMLAPYPEGLSGELLEAGLYGLARYPELLAELRERGLEVEAGFSGTWVAALSLGEKEAWQAQDPLPYPVRGGLGARRFPGGFVHPKALREALLEAFRDLGGTYLRAEVGGVGGGRVHWREGALRARFVLLAPWTAKRLLKLLGV
;
A
#
# COMPACT_ATOMS: atom_id res chain seq x y z
N MET A 1 -10.63 10.71 -23.67
CA MET A 1 -10.85 10.83 -22.22
C MET A 1 -9.78 11.75 -21.62
N ARG A 2 -10.11 12.48 -20.54
CA ARG A 2 -9.19 13.42 -19.87
C ARG A 2 -9.34 13.30 -18.36
N ALA A 3 -8.21 13.37 -17.63
CA ALA A 3 -8.15 13.46 -16.18
C ALA A 3 -7.07 14.48 -15.77
N ASP A 4 -7.09 14.95 -14.53
CA ASP A 4 -5.99 15.75 -14.01
C ASP A 4 -4.81 14.82 -13.66
N VAL A 5 -5.10 13.69 -13.03
CA VAL A 5 -4.10 12.69 -12.69
C VAL A 5 -4.50 11.32 -13.23
N ALA A 6 -3.56 10.65 -13.89
CA ALA A 6 -3.65 9.23 -14.21
C ALA A 6 -2.79 8.45 -13.20
N VAL A 7 -3.39 7.49 -12.51
CA VAL A 7 -2.67 6.55 -11.64
C VAL A 7 -2.58 5.21 -12.35
N VAL A 8 -1.37 4.68 -12.52
CA VAL A 8 -1.13 3.40 -13.19
C VAL A 8 -0.73 2.35 -12.17
N GLY A 9 -1.55 1.33 -12.04
CA GLY A 9 -1.46 0.27 -11.03
C GLY A 9 -2.40 0.51 -9.86
N ALA A 10 -3.36 -0.41 -9.66
CA ALA A 10 -4.32 -0.39 -8.57
C ALA A 10 -3.99 -1.42 -7.47
N GLY A 11 -2.71 -1.60 -7.16
CA GLY A 11 -2.27 -2.15 -5.90
C GLY A 11 -2.62 -1.22 -4.74
N ILE A 12 -2.27 -1.58 -3.51
CA ILE A 12 -2.62 -0.78 -2.33
C ILE A 12 -2.13 0.67 -2.42
N ILE A 13 -0.93 0.90 -2.95
CA ILE A 13 -0.35 2.25 -3.11
C ILE A 13 -1.15 3.08 -4.11
N GLY A 14 -1.43 2.53 -5.30
CA GLY A 14 -2.18 3.26 -6.32
C GLY A 14 -3.64 3.48 -5.96
N ALA A 15 -4.29 2.50 -5.32
CA ALA A 15 -5.66 2.63 -4.83
C ALA A 15 -5.77 3.72 -3.75
N LEU A 16 -4.85 3.74 -2.77
CA LEU A 16 -4.80 4.78 -1.74
C LEU A 16 -4.54 6.16 -2.34
N ALA A 17 -3.57 6.28 -3.25
CA ALA A 17 -3.27 7.55 -3.89
C ALA A 17 -4.47 8.08 -4.71
N ALA A 18 -5.15 7.21 -5.46
CA ALA A 18 -6.33 7.57 -6.23
C ALA A 18 -7.49 8.03 -5.32
N TYR A 19 -7.75 7.31 -4.21
CA TYR A 19 -8.74 7.68 -3.21
C TYR A 19 -8.43 9.04 -2.59
N GLU A 20 -7.19 9.25 -2.12
CA GLU A 20 -6.77 10.49 -1.47
C GLU A 20 -6.83 11.71 -2.41
N LEU A 21 -6.53 11.53 -3.69
CA LEU A 21 -6.68 12.57 -4.70
C LEU A 21 -8.15 12.89 -4.99
N ALA A 22 -8.98 11.85 -5.15
CA ALA A 22 -10.42 12.03 -5.38
C ALA A 22 -11.11 12.74 -4.20
N LYS A 23 -10.74 12.43 -2.95
CA LYS A 23 -11.20 13.16 -1.75
C LYS A 23 -10.95 14.67 -1.83
N ARG A 24 -9.89 15.07 -2.52
CA ARG A 24 -9.51 16.48 -2.72
C ARG A 24 -10.16 17.12 -3.96
N GLY A 25 -11.09 16.41 -4.59
CA GLY A 25 -11.79 16.89 -5.78
C GLY A 25 -10.97 16.84 -7.08
N VAL A 26 -9.84 16.11 -7.08
CA VAL A 26 -9.02 15.95 -8.29
C VAL A 26 -9.69 14.93 -9.22
N ALA A 27 -9.78 15.24 -10.51
CA ALA A 27 -10.27 14.32 -11.52
C ALA A 27 -9.21 13.21 -11.77
N VAL A 28 -9.46 12.02 -11.25
CA VAL A 28 -8.50 10.89 -11.29
C VAL A 28 -9.01 9.77 -12.17
N ALA A 29 -8.12 9.24 -13.02
CA ALA A 29 -8.30 7.97 -13.71
C ALA A 29 -7.27 6.97 -13.18
N LEU A 30 -7.73 5.84 -12.64
CA LEU A 30 -6.93 4.74 -12.14
C LEU A 30 -6.96 3.59 -13.15
N LEU A 31 -5.80 3.21 -13.66
CA LEU A 31 -5.66 2.16 -14.68
C LEU A 31 -4.93 0.95 -14.09
N ASP A 32 -5.48 -0.25 -14.27
CA ASP A 32 -4.85 -1.49 -13.83
C ASP A 32 -5.06 -2.61 -14.83
N ALA A 33 -4.05 -3.44 -15.00
CA ALA A 33 -4.12 -4.60 -15.90
C ALA A 33 -4.81 -5.82 -15.25
N GLU A 34 -5.07 -5.78 -13.95
CA GLU A 34 -5.67 -6.86 -13.15
C GLU A 34 -4.97 -8.21 -13.34
N LYS A 35 -3.63 -8.16 -13.40
CA LYS A 35 -2.83 -9.37 -13.56
C LYS A 35 -2.78 -10.17 -12.26
N GLU A 36 -2.79 -11.49 -12.41
CA GLU A 36 -2.53 -12.41 -11.29
C GLU A 36 -1.15 -12.15 -10.67
N GLY A 37 -0.99 -12.48 -9.37
CA GLY A 37 0.27 -12.33 -8.65
C GLY A 37 0.58 -10.90 -8.20
N ALA A 38 -0.42 -10.02 -8.16
CA ALA A 38 -0.24 -8.67 -7.61
C ALA A 38 0.24 -8.74 -6.14
N ALA A 39 1.31 -8.00 -5.81
CA ALA A 39 1.95 -8.03 -4.48
C ALA A 39 0.97 -7.78 -3.32
N THR A 40 0.01 -6.87 -3.49
CA THR A 40 -1.03 -6.59 -2.50
C THR A 40 -1.87 -7.82 -2.16
N LEU A 41 -2.19 -8.65 -3.15
CA LEU A 41 -3.01 -9.85 -2.97
C LEU A 41 -2.22 -11.02 -2.37
N ALA A 42 -0.90 -11.01 -2.51
CA ALA A 42 0.02 -12.00 -1.94
C ALA A 42 0.55 -11.59 -0.55
N SER A 43 0.30 -10.36 -0.12
CA SER A 43 0.77 -9.82 1.16
C SER A 43 -0.05 -10.37 2.33
N ALA A 44 0.64 -10.65 3.45
CA ALA A 44 -0.01 -10.98 4.72
C ALA A 44 -0.60 -9.75 5.45
N GLY A 45 -0.29 -8.54 4.98
CA GLY A 45 -0.80 -7.29 5.56
C GLY A 45 -0.15 -6.87 6.88
N MET A 46 1.00 -7.41 7.21
CA MET A 46 1.75 -7.00 8.40
C MET A 46 2.24 -5.55 8.26
N LEU A 47 2.06 -4.77 9.32
CA LEU A 47 2.52 -3.39 9.46
C LEU A 47 3.57 -3.36 10.57
N ALA A 48 4.84 -3.53 10.23
CA ALA A 48 5.90 -3.78 11.18
C ALA A 48 7.21 -3.02 10.82
N PRO A 49 7.23 -1.68 10.86
CA PRO A 49 8.37 -0.88 10.43
C PRO A 49 9.71 -1.26 11.07
N TYR A 50 9.71 -1.51 12.39
CA TYR A 50 10.91 -1.92 13.12
C TYR A 50 11.36 -3.35 12.76
N PRO A 51 10.50 -4.37 12.84
CA PRO A 51 10.88 -5.75 12.50
C PRO A 51 11.33 -5.93 11.06
N GLU A 52 10.86 -5.10 10.13
CA GLU A 52 11.30 -5.09 8.73
C GLU A 52 12.67 -4.42 8.52
N GLY A 53 13.30 -3.93 9.60
CA GLY A 53 14.63 -3.32 9.54
C GLY A 53 14.65 -1.94 8.93
N LEU A 54 13.52 -1.22 8.88
CA LEU A 54 13.50 0.17 8.43
C LEU A 54 14.30 1.05 9.37
N SER A 55 15.00 2.03 8.81
CA SER A 55 15.82 2.99 9.57
C SER A 55 15.78 4.38 8.94
N GLY A 56 16.18 5.41 9.69
CA GLY A 56 16.20 6.81 9.24
C GLY A 56 14.84 7.25 8.69
N GLU A 57 14.86 7.97 7.58
CA GLU A 57 13.65 8.53 6.95
C GLU A 57 12.62 7.47 6.55
N LEU A 58 13.06 6.25 6.18
CA LEU A 58 12.14 5.16 5.85
C LEU A 58 11.38 4.66 7.09
N LEU A 59 12.04 4.62 8.24
CA LEU A 59 11.38 4.28 9.50
C LEU A 59 10.36 5.35 9.90
N GLU A 60 10.74 6.62 9.78
CA GLU A 60 9.85 7.75 10.06
C GLU A 60 8.60 7.70 9.17
N ALA A 61 8.78 7.49 7.86
CA ALA A 61 7.68 7.32 6.92
C ALA A 61 6.81 6.11 7.25
N GLY A 62 7.41 4.98 7.65
CA GLY A 62 6.70 3.77 8.08
C GLY A 62 5.86 4.00 9.33
N LEU A 63 6.41 4.69 10.34
CA LEU A 63 5.70 5.04 11.57
C LEU A 63 4.58 6.06 11.31
N TYR A 64 4.82 7.06 10.47
CA TYR A 64 3.78 7.99 10.04
C TYR A 64 2.63 7.25 9.35
N GLY A 65 2.94 6.35 8.41
CA GLY A 65 1.94 5.50 7.75
C GLY A 65 1.15 4.67 8.75
N LEU A 66 1.84 4.02 9.69
CA LEU A 66 1.20 3.22 10.75
C LEU A 66 0.21 4.06 11.58
N ALA A 67 0.58 5.27 11.95
CA ALA A 67 -0.26 6.20 12.72
C ALA A 67 -1.50 6.69 11.94
N ARG A 68 -1.45 6.69 10.60
CA ARG A 68 -2.55 7.11 9.72
C ARG A 68 -3.62 6.05 9.48
N TYR A 69 -3.30 4.77 9.68
CA TYR A 69 -4.25 3.68 9.43
C TYR A 69 -5.56 3.78 10.21
N PRO A 70 -5.58 4.05 11.53
CA PRO A 70 -6.83 4.14 12.29
C PRO A 70 -7.80 5.19 11.72
N GLU A 71 -7.27 6.35 11.29
CA GLU A 71 -8.06 7.43 10.69
C GLU A 71 -8.62 7.00 9.31
N LEU A 72 -7.77 6.43 8.44
CA LEU A 72 -8.20 5.91 7.15
C LEU A 72 -9.31 4.86 7.29
N LEU A 73 -9.16 3.93 8.24
CA LEU A 73 -10.16 2.89 8.49
C LEU A 73 -11.47 3.45 9.06
N ALA A 74 -11.41 4.50 9.87
CA ALA A 74 -12.59 5.20 10.34
C ALA A 74 -13.32 5.88 9.18
N GLU A 75 -12.61 6.58 8.30
CA GLU A 75 -13.20 7.19 7.09
C GLU A 75 -13.88 6.16 6.18
N LEU A 76 -13.26 5.00 5.98
CA LEU A 76 -13.87 3.92 5.18
C LEU A 76 -15.11 3.34 5.86
N ARG A 77 -15.06 3.15 7.19
CA ARG A 77 -16.21 2.67 7.97
C ARG A 77 -17.40 3.63 7.92
N GLU A 78 -17.18 4.93 7.96
CA GLU A 78 -18.24 5.94 7.79
C GLU A 78 -18.95 5.84 6.43
N ARG A 79 -18.28 5.24 5.44
CA ARG A 79 -18.85 4.91 4.11
C ARG A 79 -19.50 3.51 4.05
N GLY A 80 -19.54 2.78 5.17
CA GLY A 80 -20.05 1.41 5.21
C GLY A 80 -19.04 0.34 4.76
N LEU A 81 -17.76 0.71 4.61
CA LEU A 81 -16.69 -0.17 4.11
C LEU A 81 -15.83 -0.64 5.28
N GLU A 82 -16.10 -1.82 5.79
CA GLU A 82 -15.35 -2.39 6.91
C GLU A 82 -14.13 -3.17 6.43
N VAL A 83 -13.00 -2.94 7.11
CA VAL A 83 -11.74 -3.61 6.84
C VAL A 83 -11.19 -4.18 8.15
N GLU A 84 -10.91 -5.47 8.17
CA GLU A 84 -10.28 -6.12 9.31
C GLU A 84 -8.85 -5.61 9.50
N ALA A 85 -8.56 -5.15 10.73
CA ALA A 85 -7.25 -4.64 11.11
C ALA A 85 -7.05 -4.71 12.63
N GLY A 86 -5.77 -4.71 13.07
CA GLY A 86 -5.42 -4.65 14.47
C GLY A 86 -4.09 -3.92 14.68
N PHE A 87 -4.01 -3.10 15.72
CA PHE A 87 -2.84 -2.27 16.03
C PHE A 87 -2.29 -2.56 17.43
N SER A 88 -2.36 -3.80 17.86
CA SER A 88 -1.87 -4.24 19.16
C SER A 88 -0.34 -4.34 19.27
N GLY A 89 0.38 -3.99 18.21
CA GLY A 89 1.83 -4.11 18.11
C GLY A 89 2.26 -5.43 17.44
N THR A 90 3.54 -5.49 17.12
CA THR A 90 4.19 -6.66 16.52
C THR A 90 5.22 -7.21 17.50
N TRP A 91 5.13 -8.51 17.80
CA TRP A 91 6.09 -9.21 18.65
C TRP A 91 7.21 -9.79 17.80
N VAL A 92 8.45 -9.58 18.24
CA VAL A 92 9.64 -10.21 17.67
C VAL A 92 10.28 -11.10 18.72
N ALA A 93 10.43 -12.38 18.39
CA ALA A 93 11.12 -13.34 19.25
C ALA A 93 12.59 -13.42 18.88
N ALA A 94 13.47 -13.25 19.86
CA ALA A 94 14.91 -13.47 19.68
C ALA A 94 15.23 -14.96 19.71
N LEU A 95 15.94 -15.44 18.69
CA LEU A 95 16.35 -16.85 18.56
C LEU A 95 17.85 -17.05 18.85
N SER A 96 18.58 -15.97 19.06
CA SER A 96 20.00 -15.96 19.44
C SER A 96 20.26 -14.94 20.55
N LEU A 97 21.38 -15.09 21.27
CA LEU A 97 21.80 -14.11 22.28
C LEU A 97 22.09 -12.75 21.65
N GLY A 98 22.67 -12.71 20.46
CA GLY A 98 22.93 -11.48 19.73
C GLY A 98 21.64 -10.73 19.35
N GLU A 99 20.61 -11.44 18.90
CA GLU A 99 19.29 -10.85 18.64
C GLU A 99 18.62 -10.37 19.92
N LYS A 100 18.73 -11.17 21.01
CA LYS A 100 18.18 -10.78 22.31
C LYS A 100 18.77 -9.47 22.81
N GLU A 101 20.07 -9.28 22.66
CA GLU A 101 20.77 -8.07 23.04
C GLU A 101 20.44 -6.92 22.07
N ALA A 102 20.56 -7.12 20.76
CA ALA A 102 20.31 -6.10 19.74
C ALA A 102 18.87 -5.55 19.81
N TRP A 103 17.89 -6.40 20.03
CA TRP A 103 16.47 -5.99 20.13
C TRP A 103 16.04 -5.67 21.56
N GLN A 104 16.89 -5.86 22.57
CA GLN A 104 16.53 -5.77 23.99
C GLN A 104 15.28 -6.62 24.30
N ALA A 105 15.29 -7.87 23.81
CA ALA A 105 14.16 -8.80 23.89
C ALA A 105 14.08 -9.41 25.30
N GLN A 106 13.61 -8.63 26.28
CA GLN A 106 13.52 -8.99 27.70
C GLN A 106 12.14 -9.48 28.10
N ASP A 107 11.12 -9.26 27.28
CA ASP A 107 9.77 -9.71 27.56
C ASP A 107 9.64 -11.22 27.42
N PRO A 108 8.73 -11.86 28.17
CA PRO A 108 8.39 -13.25 27.96
C PRO A 108 7.79 -13.45 26.56
N LEU A 109 7.99 -14.63 26.00
CA LEU A 109 7.40 -14.99 24.72
C LEU A 109 5.85 -15.03 24.84
N PRO A 110 5.10 -14.28 24.02
CA PRO A 110 3.64 -14.27 24.09
C PRO A 110 3.04 -15.61 23.63
N TYR A 111 3.81 -16.40 22.87
CA TYR A 111 3.47 -17.74 22.38
C TYR A 111 4.70 -18.64 22.45
N PRO A 112 4.53 -19.98 22.52
CA PRO A 112 5.65 -20.92 22.45
C PRO A 112 6.41 -20.77 21.12
N VAL A 113 7.67 -20.37 21.20
CA VAL A 113 8.59 -20.31 20.06
C VAL A 113 9.78 -21.22 20.35
N ARG A 114 9.98 -22.23 19.50
CA ARG A 114 11.10 -23.18 19.68
C ARG A 114 12.43 -22.44 19.59
N GLY A 115 13.23 -22.52 20.64
CA GLY A 115 14.52 -21.82 20.73
C GLY A 115 14.43 -20.34 21.04
N GLY A 116 13.25 -19.83 21.34
CA GLY A 116 13.06 -18.43 21.70
C GLY A 116 13.67 -18.09 23.06
N LEU A 117 14.47 -17.03 23.10
CA LEU A 117 15.23 -16.57 24.27
C LEU A 117 14.59 -15.35 24.95
N GLY A 118 13.54 -14.82 24.39
CA GLY A 118 12.80 -13.65 24.85
C GLY A 118 12.11 -12.95 23.68
N ALA A 119 11.29 -11.95 23.97
CA ALA A 119 10.58 -11.20 22.96
C ALA A 119 10.67 -9.70 23.22
N ARG A 120 10.36 -8.91 22.20
CA ARG A 120 10.09 -7.47 22.33
C ARG A 120 8.88 -7.13 21.49
N ARG A 121 8.03 -6.26 22.04
CA ARG A 121 6.90 -5.67 21.34
C ARG A 121 7.30 -4.34 20.71
N PHE A 122 7.03 -4.19 19.43
CA PHE A 122 7.24 -2.96 18.68
C PHE A 122 5.90 -2.34 18.27
N PRO A 123 5.83 -1.03 18.01
CA PRO A 123 4.70 -0.43 17.31
C PRO A 123 4.47 -1.16 16.00
N GLY A 124 3.21 -1.52 15.74
CA GLY A 124 2.87 -2.28 14.54
C GLY A 124 1.46 -2.84 14.62
N GLY A 125 1.12 -3.64 13.63
CA GLY A 125 -0.19 -4.26 13.53
C GLY A 125 -0.37 -5.06 12.25
N PHE A 126 -1.61 -5.21 11.85
CA PHE A 126 -1.98 -5.80 10.58
C PHE A 126 -3.22 -5.11 9.98
N VAL A 127 -3.37 -5.23 8.69
CA VAL A 127 -4.58 -4.89 7.95
C VAL A 127 -4.83 -5.96 6.90
N HIS A 128 -6.08 -6.32 6.63
CA HIS A 128 -6.39 -7.26 5.56
C HIS A 128 -6.19 -6.61 4.18
N PRO A 129 -5.11 -6.94 3.41
CA PRO A 129 -4.69 -6.12 2.26
C PRO A 129 -5.70 -6.10 1.12
N LYS A 130 -6.33 -7.26 0.86
CA LYS A 130 -7.36 -7.37 -0.19
C LYS A 130 -8.58 -6.56 0.16
N ALA A 131 -9.11 -6.69 1.39
CA ALA A 131 -10.28 -5.95 1.83
C ALA A 131 -10.02 -4.43 1.83
N LEU A 132 -8.84 -4.00 2.29
CA LEU A 132 -8.46 -2.58 2.25
C LEU A 132 -8.41 -2.05 0.81
N ARG A 133 -7.78 -2.80 -0.10
CA ARG A 133 -7.72 -2.41 -1.52
C ARG A 133 -9.12 -2.29 -2.13
N GLU A 134 -9.99 -3.26 -1.88
CA GLU A 134 -11.37 -3.27 -2.38
C GLU A 134 -12.17 -2.09 -1.83
N ALA A 135 -12.09 -1.82 -0.53
CA ALA A 135 -12.73 -0.68 0.12
C ALA A 135 -12.24 0.66 -0.47
N LEU A 136 -10.93 0.82 -0.68
CA LEU A 136 -10.38 2.01 -1.31
C LEU A 136 -10.87 2.21 -2.75
N LEU A 137 -10.97 1.14 -3.53
CA LEU A 137 -11.46 1.21 -4.91
C LEU A 137 -12.95 1.54 -4.98
N GLU A 138 -13.75 1.03 -4.04
CA GLU A 138 -15.17 1.35 -3.93
C GLU A 138 -15.34 2.82 -3.53
N ALA A 139 -14.71 3.25 -2.44
CA ALA A 139 -14.75 4.65 -2.00
C ALA A 139 -14.24 5.62 -3.09
N PHE A 140 -13.21 5.23 -3.86
CA PHE A 140 -12.72 6.00 -5.00
C PHE A 140 -13.79 6.20 -6.08
N ARG A 141 -14.54 5.13 -6.44
CA ARG A 141 -15.62 5.19 -7.42
C ARG A 141 -16.78 6.05 -6.92
N ASP A 142 -17.15 5.93 -5.66
CA ASP A 142 -18.22 6.74 -5.03
C ASP A 142 -17.89 8.24 -5.05
N LEU A 143 -16.60 8.58 -5.02
CA LEU A 143 -16.12 9.97 -5.17
C LEU A 143 -16.06 10.44 -6.64
N GLY A 144 -16.58 9.66 -7.58
CA GLY A 144 -16.58 9.98 -9.01
C GLY A 144 -15.27 9.63 -9.72
N GLY A 145 -14.38 8.88 -9.10
CA GLY A 145 -13.15 8.41 -9.72
C GLY A 145 -13.40 7.42 -10.86
N THR A 146 -12.59 7.50 -11.90
CA THR A 146 -12.70 6.61 -13.06
C THR A 146 -11.73 5.46 -12.95
N TYR A 147 -12.24 4.23 -12.86
CA TYR A 147 -11.43 3.01 -12.90
C TYR A 147 -11.45 2.40 -14.31
N LEU A 148 -10.28 2.07 -14.85
CA LEU A 148 -10.12 1.47 -16.17
C LEU A 148 -9.31 0.18 -16.07
N ARG A 149 -9.90 -0.92 -16.52
CA ARG A 149 -9.14 -2.16 -16.72
C ARG A 149 -8.34 -2.01 -18.01
N ALA A 150 -7.04 -1.74 -17.87
CA ALA A 150 -6.16 -1.48 -19.01
C ALA A 150 -4.70 -1.83 -18.69
N GLU A 151 -4.04 -2.53 -19.59
CA GLU A 151 -2.59 -2.73 -19.52
C GLU A 151 -1.87 -1.54 -20.18
N VAL A 152 -1.32 -0.66 -19.37
CA VAL A 152 -0.59 0.50 -19.85
C VAL A 152 0.71 0.05 -20.51
N GLY A 153 0.85 0.38 -21.79
CA GLY A 153 2.04 0.08 -22.60
C GLY A 153 3.01 1.24 -22.76
N GLY A 154 2.56 2.47 -22.47
CA GLY A 154 3.42 3.65 -22.60
C GLY A 154 2.85 4.90 -21.94
N VAL A 155 3.75 5.81 -21.58
CA VAL A 155 3.43 7.13 -21.04
C VAL A 155 4.32 8.15 -21.76
N GLY A 156 3.73 9.20 -22.29
CA GLY A 156 4.49 10.25 -23.00
C GLY A 156 3.58 11.33 -23.57
N GLY A 157 4.12 12.53 -23.80
CA GLY A 157 3.37 13.64 -24.38
C GLY A 157 2.10 14.05 -23.63
N GLY A 158 2.06 13.87 -22.29
CA GLY A 158 0.87 14.14 -21.46
C GLY A 158 -0.26 13.11 -21.69
N ARG A 159 0.10 11.90 -22.12
CA ARG A 159 -0.85 10.80 -22.37
C ARG A 159 -0.37 9.48 -21.79
N VAL A 160 -1.34 8.69 -21.36
CA VAL A 160 -1.16 7.28 -20.99
C VAL A 160 -1.80 6.44 -22.09
N HIS A 161 -1.06 5.47 -22.63
CA HIS A 161 -1.46 4.66 -23.77
C HIS A 161 -1.59 3.19 -23.36
N TRP A 162 -2.63 2.53 -23.85
CA TRP A 162 -2.83 1.08 -23.82
C TRP A 162 -3.35 0.61 -25.18
N ARG A 163 -3.45 -0.69 -25.37
CA ARG A 163 -3.76 -1.28 -26.68
C ARG A 163 -5.03 -0.70 -27.32
N GLU A 164 -6.10 -0.51 -26.52
CA GLU A 164 -7.43 -0.14 -26.99
C GLU A 164 -7.68 1.36 -26.95
N GLY A 165 -6.72 2.17 -26.44
CA GLY A 165 -6.95 3.61 -26.30
C GLY A 165 -5.86 4.42 -25.64
N ALA A 166 -6.22 5.66 -25.36
CA ALA A 166 -5.36 6.61 -24.66
C ALA A 166 -6.16 7.55 -23.77
N LEU A 167 -5.53 7.98 -22.67
CA LEU A 167 -6.03 8.98 -21.74
C LEU A 167 -5.07 10.17 -21.72
N ARG A 168 -5.60 11.38 -21.79
CA ARG A 168 -4.85 12.61 -21.56
C ARG A 168 -4.84 12.93 -20.06
N ALA A 169 -3.66 13.11 -19.47
CA ALA A 169 -3.52 13.48 -18.07
C ALA A 169 -2.47 14.57 -17.91
N ARG A 170 -2.68 15.45 -16.94
CA ARG A 170 -1.72 16.50 -16.57
C ARG A 170 -0.54 15.92 -15.82
N PHE A 171 -0.81 14.94 -14.93
CA PHE A 171 0.18 14.21 -14.16
C PHE A 171 -0.05 12.71 -14.27
N VAL A 172 1.02 11.94 -14.19
CA VAL A 172 0.96 10.48 -14.16
C VAL A 172 1.70 9.98 -12.92
N LEU A 173 1.02 9.22 -12.08
CA LEU A 173 1.58 8.50 -10.95
C LEU A 173 1.74 7.03 -11.34
N LEU A 174 2.96 6.52 -11.26
CA LEU A 174 3.26 5.13 -11.56
C LEU A 174 3.40 4.33 -10.27
N ALA A 175 2.48 3.40 -10.03
CA ALA A 175 2.49 2.46 -8.90
C ALA A 175 2.35 0.99 -9.38
N PRO A 176 2.92 0.59 -10.53
CA PRO A 176 2.78 -0.77 -11.01
C PRO A 176 3.84 -1.69 -10.43
N TRP A 177 3.51 -2.98 -10.29
CA TRP A 177 4.48 -4.04 -9.99
C TRP A 177 5.62 -4.11 -11.03
N THR A 178 5.33 -3.74 -12.28
CA THR A 178 6.27 -3.78 -13.40
C THR A 178 6.87 -2.42 -13.74
N ALA A 179 7.05 -1.55 -12.74
CA ALA A 179 7.60 -0.19 -12.92
C ALA A 179 8.88 -0.15 -13.77
N LYS A 180 9.79 -1.11 -13.59
CA LYS A 180 11.04 -1.21 -14.38
C LYS A 180 10.81 -1.22 -15.90
N ARG A 181 9.73 -1.84 -16.39
CA ARG A 181 9.40 -1.87 -17.82
C ARG A 181 8.88 -0.52 -18.32
N LEU A 182 8.05 0.15 -17.51
CA LEU A 182 7.52 1.47 -17.83
C LEU A 182 8.60 2.55 -17.70
N LEU A 183 9.48 2.48 -16.70
CA LEU A 183 10.60 3.40 -16.54
C LEU A 183 11.59 3.33 -17.72
N LYS A 184 11.89 2.13 -18.22
CA LYS A 184 12.67 1.96 -19.46
C LYS A 184 12.03 2.64 -20.67
N LEU A 185 10.71 2.66 -20.77
CA LEU A 185 9.99 3.36 -21.84
C LEU A 185 10.02 4.88 -21.69
N LEU A 186 10.30 5.39 -20.49
CA LEU A 186 10.47 6.81 -20.19
C LEU A 186 11.93 7.28 -20.33
N GLY A 187 12.88 6.37 -20.62
CA GLY A 187 14.30 6.69 -20.73
C GLY A 187 14.99 6.95 -19.37
N VAL A 188 14.45 6.41 -18.28
CA VAL A 188 14.98 6.52 -16.90
C VAL A 188 15.53 5.17 -16.45
#